data_4c16438e077eff46f78d6286e5a506f6
#
_entry.id   4c16438e077eff46f78d6286e5a506f6
#
_cell.length_a   1.000
_cell.length_b   1.000
_cell.length_c   1.000
_cell.angle_alpha   90.00
_cell.angle_beta   90.00
_cell.angle_gamma   90.00
#
_symmetry.space_group_name_H-M   'P 1'
#
loop_
_entity.id
_entity.type
_entity.pdbx_description
1 polymer ?
#
loop_
_entity_poly.entity_id
_entity_poly.type
_entity_poly.pdbx_seq_one_letter_code
_entity_poly.pdbx_strand_id
1 'polypeptide(L)'
;MPAVDVLVVGAGPAGAVAAGEAKRTAPELEVVLLERDRAVGAPVRCAEGVGDAGLREFANPDGAPWVAREIRRVIFLAPDDTEVRVGGRYPCWILDRTRFDAALAAEAGAAGAALLVGTEAAGMQREADGRWHVRVRGPRGEETYRARVVIGADGVEAMVGRWAGIDTRVPARDMESCAQYIVQGIDFDPEAIYLQFGRAIAPGGYAWLFPRGVGVANVGLGIVALRADGRNAREYLDAWIARRYPGGAKTGYTVGGVIVHTTIRQTATDGVMIAGDAAHMINPLSGAGIVNAMKAGRLAGRTAAAAIRAGDTSATALGAYHRAWMELLGEDHLKYYRIKQAVDGLADEFYNALAGTANAIPEDKRTLGRIFAHALVRHPQLLPVAARFFL
;
A
#
# COMPACT_ATOMS: atom_id res chain seq x y z
N MET A 1 -25.02 -13.65 -20.34
CA MET A 1 -24.05 -12.67 -19.78
C MET A 1 -24.74 -11.87 -18.68
N PRO A 2 -24.36 -12.03 -17.41
CA PRO A 2 -24.95 -11.24 -16.33
C PRO A 2 -24.61 -9.74 -16.54
N ALA A 3 -25.61 -8.89 -16.30
CA ALA A 3 -25.45 -7.44 -16.34
C ALA A 3 -25.32 -6.93 -14.92
N VAL A 4 -24.36 -6.06 -14.67
CA VAL A 4 -24.10 -5.42 -13.37
C VAL A 4 -23.91 -3.92 -13.52
N ASP A 5 -24.21 -3.17 -12.50
CA ASP A 5 -23.94 -1.73 -12.51
C ASP A 5 -22.47 -1.44 -12.25
N VAL A 6 -21.89 -2.06 -11.21
CA VAL A 6 -20.49 -1.91 -10.84
C VAL A 6 -19.82 -3.27 -10.73
N LEU A 7 -18.74 -3.46 -11.48
CA LEU A 7 -17.85 -4.61 -11.34
C LEU A 7 -16.52 -4.16 -10.73
N VAL A 8 -16.18 -4.66 -9.56
CA VAL A 8 -14.93 -4.36 -8.86
C VAL A 8 -13.97 -5.54 -9.04
N VAL A 9 -12.76 -5.29 -9.50
CA VAL A 9 -11.73 -6.32 -9.75
C VAL A 9 -10.66 -6.23 -8.67
N GLY A 10 -10.57 -7.27 -7.82
CA GLY A 10 -9.67 -7.38 -6.67
C GLY A 10 -10.36 -7.02 -5.36
N ALA A 11 -10.36 -7.98 -4.39
CA ALA A 11 -10.98 -7.82 -3.07
C ALA A 11 -10.00 -7.42 -1.96
N GLY A 12 -8.87 -6.80 -2.31
CA GLY A 12 -8.00 -6.14 -1.35
C GLY A 12 -8.67 -4.88 -0.76
N PRO A 13 -7.97 -4.12 0.12
CA PRO A 13 -8.57 -2.98 0.83
C PRO A 13 -9.25 -1.95 -0.06
N ALA A 14 -8.70 -1.64 -1.25
CA ALA A 14 -9.32 -0.71 -2.18
C ALA A 14 -10.65 -1.23 -2.73
N GLY A 15 -10.67 -2.46 -3.22
CA GLY A 15 -11.84 -3.02 -3.89
C GLY A 15 -12.96 -3.39 -2.91
N ALA A 16 -12.63 -3.97 -1.77
CA ALA A 16 -13.62 -4.27 -0.74
C ALA A 16 -14.34 -2.99 -0.26
N VAL A 17 -13.58 -1.94 0.04
CA VAL A 17 -14.17 -0.65 0.42
C VAL A 17 -14.96 -0.03 -0.73
N ALA A 18 -14.47 -0.11 -1.99
CA ALA A 18 -15.18 0.44 -3.15
C ALA A 18 -16.53 -0.23 -3.37
N ALA A 19 -16.58 -1.56 -3.30
CA ALA A 19 -17.82 -2.32 -3.43
C ALA A 19 -18.83 -1.99 -2.32
N GLY A 20 -18.36 -1.95 -1.07
CA GLY A 20 -19.20 -1.59 0.07
C GLY A 20 -19.74 -0.14 -0.02
N GLU A 21 -18.90 0.81 -0.39
CA GLU A 21 -19.33 2.22 -0.53
C GLU A 21 -20.26 2.44 -1.72
N ALA A 22 -20.08 1.74 -2.82
CA ALA A 22 -21.02 1.78 -3.93
C ALA A 22 -22.43 1.33 -3.49
N LYS A 23 -22.52 0.23 -2.74
CA LYS A 23 -23.78 -0.28 -2.19
C LYS A 23 -24.37 0.61 -1.12
N ARG A 24 -23.56 1.15 -0.20
CA ARG A 24 -24.07 2.09 0.83
C ARG A 24 -24.60 3.38 0.22
N THR A 25 -23.95 3.87 -0.84
CA THR A 25 -24.35 5.09 -1.55
C THR A 25 -25.60 4.86 -2.41
N ALA A 26 -25.72 3.70 -3.05
CA ALA A 26 -26.81 3.34 -3.96
C ALA A 26 -27.18 1.86 -3.77
N PRO A 27 -28.04 1.53 -2.78
CA PRO A 27 -28.39 0.15 -2.43
C PRO A 27 -29.06 -0.64 -3.57
N GLU A 28 -29.68 0.06 -4.50
CA GLU A 28 -30.36 -0.52 -5.67
C GLU A 28 -29.41 -1.07 -6.74
N LEU A 29 -28.15 -0.64 -6.75
CA LEU A 29 -27.19 -1.06 -7.77
C LEU A 29 -26.77 -2.52 -7.62
N GLU A 30 -26.63 -3.20 -8.73
CA GLU A 30 -26.00 -4.52 -8.80
C GLU A 30 -24.48 -4.36 -8.76
N VAL A 31 -23.86 -4.73 -7.64
CA VAL A 31 -22.40 -4.62 -7.40
C VAL A 31 -21.81 -6.00 -7.23
N VAL A 32 -20.81 -6.32 -8.04
CA VAL A 32 -20.04 -7.58 -7.96
C VAL A 32 -18.58 -7.25 -7.65
N LEU A 33 -18.02 -7.96 -6.67
CA LEU A 33 -16.62 -7.90 -6.25
C LEU A 33 -15.93 -9.21 -6.60
N LEU A 34 -14.90 -9.15 -7.44
CA LEU A 34 -14.11 -10.30 -7.87
C LEU A 34 -12.84 -10.43 -7.05
N GLU A 35 -12.50 -11.67 -6.68
CA GLU A 35 -11.21 -12.02 -6.11
C GLU A 35 -10.64 -13.25 -6.82
N ARG A 36 -9.42 -13.12 -7.37
CA ARG A 36 -8.78 -14.22 -8.11
C ARG A 36 -8.35 -15.38 -7.22
N ASP A 37 -7.93 -15.07 -5.98
CA ASP A 37 -7.52 -16.07 -5.04
C ASP A 37 -8.74 -16.76 -4.39
N ARG A 38 -8.55 -17.98 -3.87
CA ARG A 38 -9.63 -18.77 -3.24
C ARG A 38 -10.09 -18.19 -1.92
N ALA A 39 -9.28 -17.33 -1.31
CA ALA A 39 -9.58 -16.65 -0.07
C ALA A 39 -9.08 -15.21 -0.14
N VAL A 40 -9.91 -14.27 0.31
CA VAL A 40 -9.52 -12.87 0.41
C VAL A 40 -8.38 -12.71 1.42
N GLY A 41 -7.38 -11.89 1.06
CA GLY A 41 -6.22 -11.61 1.91
C GLY A 41 -5.13 -12.68 1.91
N ALA A 42 -5.25 -13.75 1.12
CA ALA A 42 -4.23 -14.79 1.00
C ALA A 42 -3.87 -15.04 -0.47
N PRO A 43 -2.55 -15.10 -0.83
CA PRO A 43 -1.38 -14.97 0.06
C PRO A 43 -1.12 -13.52 0.49
N VAL A 44 -0.63 -13.31 1.71
CA VAL A 44 -0.25 -11.99 2.23
C VAL A 44 1.04 -11.51 1.56
N ARG A 45 0.99 -10.37 0.88
CA ARG A 45 2.14 -9.72 0.24
C ARG A 45 2.36 -8.33 0.85
N CYS A 46 2.55 -8.26 2.17
CA CYS A 46 2.59 -7.02 2.93
C CYS A 46 3.35 -7.23 4.24
N ALA A 47 3.99 -6.17 4.75
CA ALA A 47 4.55 -6.14 6.11
C ALA A 47 3.47 -5.97 7.20
N GLU A 48 2.23 -5.62 6.80
CA GLU A 48 1.02 -5.57 7.63
C GLU A 48 0.95 -4.40 8.63
N GLY A 49 1.86 -3.44 8.55
CA GLY A 49 1.85 -2.26 9.40
C GLY A 49 0.87 -1.18 8.92
N VAL A 50 0.12 -0.57 9.86
CA VAL A 50 -0.83 0.50 9.56
C VAL A 50 -0.91 1.54 10.68
N GLY A 51 -1.00 2.82 10.33
CA GLY A 51 -1.15 3.91 11.30
C GLY A 51 -2.58 3.97 11.89
N ASP A 52 -2.67 4.25 13.19
CA ASP A 52 -3.91 4.25 13.96
C ASP A 52 -4.98 5.21 13.40
N ALA A 53 -4.62 6.49 13.25
CA ALA A 53 -5.58 7.51 12.85
C ALA A 53 -6.28 7.21 11.51
N GLY A 54 -5.52 6.73 10.53
CA GLY A 54 -6.09 6.38 9.23
C GLY A 54 -6.91 5.09 9.26
N LEU A 55 -6.51 4.10 10.07
CA LEU A 55 -7.26 2.86 10.24
C LEU A 55 -8.62 3.10 10.89
N ARG A 56 -8.66 3.94 11.93
CA ARG A 56 -9.92 4.27 12.66
C ARG A 56 -10.97 4.99 11.82
N GLU A 57 -10.59 5.53 10.66
CA GLU A 57 -11.59 6.04 9.71
C GLU A 57 -12.45 4.94 9.07
N PHE A 58 -12.00 3.68 9.14
CA PHE A 58 -12.62 2.54 8.46
C PHE A 58 -12.99 1.41 9.42
N ALA A 59 -12.18 1.15 10.43
CA ALA A 59 -12.38 0.04 11.34
C ALA A 59 -11.84 0.37 12.74
N ASN A 60 -12.46 -0.18 13.78
CA ASN A 60 -11.95 -0.07 15.15
C ASN A 60 -10.97 -1.20 15.45
N PRO A 61 -9.68 -0.91 15.72
CA PRO A 61 -8.69 -1.93 16.03
C PRO A 61 -8.77 -2.48 17.45
N ASP A 62 -9.46 -1.78 18.38
CA ASP A 62 -9.44 -2.14 19.80
C ASP A 62 -10.11 -3.50 20.02
N GLY A 63 -9.31 -4.50 20.38
CA GLY A 63 -9.76 -5.87 20.60
C GLY A 63 -10.17 -6.64 19.33
N ALA A 64 -9.92 -6.09 18.15
CA ALA A 64 -10.30 -6.71 16.90
C ALA A 64 -9.48 -7.99 16.60
N PRO A 65 -10.12 -9.08 16.13
CA PRO A 65 -9.44 -10.37 15.91
C PRO A 65 -8.42 -10.35 14.77
N TRP A 66 -8.43 -9.31 13.94
CA TRP A 66 -7.49 -9.08 12.86
C TRP A 66 -6.29 -8.21 13.27
N VAL A 67 -6.20 -7.77 14.52
CA VAL A 67 -5.00 -7.11 15.07
C VAL A 67 -4.06 -8.17 15.61
N ALA A 68 -2.85 -8.23 15.05
CA ALA A 68 -1.78 -9.07 15.55
C ALA A 68 -1.04 -8.39 16.70
N ARG A 69 -0.78 -7.06 16.58
CA ARG A 69 -0.02 -6.32 17.60
C ARG A 69 -0.34 -4.82 17.57
N GLU A 70 -0.39 -4.21 18.77
CA GLU A 70 -0.29 -2.76 18.95
C GLU A 70 1.19 -2.36 19.03
N ILE A 71 1.57 -1.31 18.33
CA ILE A 71 2.93 -0.77 18.28
C ILE A 71 2.92 0.63 18.87
N ARG A 72 3.90 0.89 19.73
CA ARG A 72 4.04 2.15 20.46
C ARG A 72 5.30 2.92 20.14
N ARG A 73 6.27 2.27 19.51
CA ARG A 73 7.60 2.83 19.22
C ARG A 73 8.03 2.50 17.79
N VAL A 74 8.82 3.41 17.23
CA VAL A 74 9.55 3.17 15.98
C VAL A 74 11.04 3.26 16.31
N ILE A 75 11.79 2.25 15.93
CA ILE A 75 13.24 2.21 16.05
C ILE A 75 13.84 2.29 14.66
N PHE A 76 14.48 3.40 14.36
CA PHE A 76 15.26 3.56 13.15
C PHE A 76 16.70 3.08 13.42
N LEU A 77 17.22 2.33 12.47
CA LEU A 77 18.59 1.82 12.49
C LEU A 77 19.35 2.46 11.33
N ALA A 78 20.43 3.13 11.65
CA ALA A 78 21.37 3.63 10.67
C ALA A 78 22.17 2.48 10.04
N PRO A 79 22.90 2.70 8.94
CA PRO A 79 23.74 1.68 8.31
C PRO A 79 24.79 1.05 9.24
N ASP A 80 25.29 1.81 10.24
CA ASP A 80 26.26 1.39 11.27
C ASP A 80 25.60 0.76 12.51
N ASP A 81 24.31 0.42 12.44
CA ASP A 81 23.48 -0.11 13.52
C ASP A 81 23.19 0.89 14.67
N THR A 82 23.52 2.17 14.53
CA THR A 82 23.11 3.21 15.50
C THR A 82 21.59 3.28 15.58
N GLU A 83 21.04 3.02 16.78
CA GLU A 83 19.59 3.06 17.03
C GLU A 83 19.11 4.48 17.33
N VAL A 84 18.00 4.86 16.72
CA VAL A 84 17.24 6.07 17.03
C VAL A 84 15.83 5.67 17.42
N ARG A 85 15.51 5.78 18.70
CA ARG A 85 14.18 5.47 19.23
C ARG A 85 13.30 6.70 19.15
N VAL A 86 12.15 6.56 18.51
CA VAL A 86 11.14 7.60 18.42
C VAL A 86 9.86 7.05 19.05
N GLY A 87 9.44 7.68 20.13
CA GLY A 87 8.28 7.23 20.94
C GLY A 87 6.98 7.92 20.59
N GLY A 88 5.95 7.29 20.81
CA GLY A 88 4.64 7.27 21.27
C GLY A 88 3.58 8.34 21.01
N ARG A 89 3.58 9.22 20.03
CA ARG A 89 2.36 10.03 19.74
C ARG A 89 1.41 9.39 18.72
N TYR A 90 1.84 8.35 18.04
CA TYR A 90 1.09 7.77 16.93
C TYR A 90 1.18 6.25 17.02
N PRO A 91 0.28 5.61 17.76
CA PRO A 91 0.22 4.16 17.76
C PRO A 91 0.01 3.68 16.33
N CYS A 92 0.60 2.56 16.01
CA CYS A 92 0.32 1.83 14.79
C CYS A 92 0.01 0.37 15.13
N TRP A 93 -0.55 -0.32 14.18
CA TRP A 93 -1.03 -1.68 14.34
C TRP A 93 -0.33 -2.59 13.34
N ILE A 94 0.01 -3.79 13.77
CA ILE A 94 0.32 -4.87 12.85
C ILE A 94 -0.94 -5.71 12.70
N LEU A 95 -1.39 -5.85 11.47
CA LEU A 95 -2.61 -6.56 11.13
C LEU A 95 -2.32 -8.04 10.83
N ASP A 96 -3.32 -8.88 10.98
CA ASP A 96 -3.43 -10.12 10.25
C ASP A 96 -4.26 -9.84 8.97
N ARG A 97 -3.59 -9.64 7.84
CA ARG A 97 -4.22 -9.28 6.58
C ARG A 97 -5.18 -10.33 6.05
N THR A 98 -4.97 -11.60 6.39
CA THR A 98 -5.92 -12.66 6.01
C THR A 98 -7.27 -12.46 6.67
N ARG A 99 -7.28 -12.00 7.92
CA ARG A 99 -8.50 -11.69 8.66
C ARG A 99 -9.02 -10.28 8.36
N PHE A 100 -8.14 -9.31 8.25
CA PHE A 100 -8.53 -7.92 8.01
C PHE A 100 -9.19 -7.73 6.65
N ASP A 101 -8.57 -8.23 5.58
CA ASP A 101 -9.11 -8.11 4.23
C ASP A 101 -10.41 -8.91 4.08
N ALA A 102 -10.49 -10.09 4.72
CA ALA A 102 -11.72 -10.87 4.78
C ALA A 102 -12.86 -10.11 5.51
N ALA A 103 -12.54 -9.39 6.60
CA ALA A 103 -13.51 -8.57 7.32
C ALA A 103 -14.01 -7.41 6.44
N LEU A 104 -13.14 -6.71 5.72
CA LEU A 104 -13.55 -5.65 4.78
C LEU A 104 -14.44 -6.19 3.66
N ALA A 105 -14.12 -7.37 3.11
CA ALA A 105 -14.93 -8.01 2.08
C ALA A 105 -16.29 -8.48 2.64
N ALA A 106 -16.33 -8.97 3.87
CA ALA A 106 -17.57 -9.33 4.56
C ALA A 106 -18.47 -8.09 4.79
N GLU A 107 -17.88 -6.95 5.14
CA GLU A 107 -18.62 -5.68 5.26
C GLU A 107 -19.19 -5.23 3.91
N ALA A 108 -18.47 -5.41 2.81
CA ALA A 108 -19.00 -5.15 1.47
C ALA A 108 -20.17 -6.08 1.15
N GLY A 109 -20.07 -7.36 1.50
CA GLY A 109 -21.15 -8.34 1.39
C GLY A 109 -22.37 -7.97 2.24
N ALA A 110 -22.17 -7.56 3.49
CA ALA A 110 -23.23 -7.10 4.38
C ALA A 110 -23.94 -5.83 3.84
N ALA A 111 -23.23 -4.98 3.11
CA ALA A 111 -23.81 -3.86 2.39
C ALA A 111 -24.59 -4.28 1.12
N GLY A 112 -24.49 -5.54 0.69
CA GLY A 112 -25.21 -6.11 -0.45
C GLY A 112 -24.37 -6.29 -1.73
N ALA A 113 -23.05 -6.19 -1.67
CA ALA A 113 -22.19 -6.53 -2.81
C ALA A 113 -22.01 -8.07 -2.91
N ALA A 114 -22.08 -8.61 -4.12
CA ALA A 114 -21.83 -10.03 -4.35
C ALA A 114 -20.32 -10.30 -4.48
N LEU A 115 -19.74 -11.06 -3.54
CA LEU A 115 -18.33 -11.45 -3.58
C LEU A 115 -18.16 -12.79 -4.31
N LEU A 116 -17.27 -12.81 -5.30
CA LEU A 116 -16.89 -14.01 -6.06
C LEU A 116 -15.39 -14.29 -5.88
N VAL A 117 -15.05 -15.23 -5.01
CA VAL A 117 -13.67 -15.70 -4.80
C VAL A 117 -13.28 -16.75 -5.84
N GLY A 118 -11.97 -16.96 -6.07
CA GLY A 118 -11.46 -17.85 -7.10
C GLY A 118 -11.86 -17.42 -8.50
N THR A 119 -12.16 -16.12 -8.69
CA THR A 119 -12.69 -15.57 -9.95
C THR A 119 -11.80 -14.42 -10.43
N GLU A 120 -11.07 -14.68 -11.51
CA GLU A 120 -10.10 -13.79 -12.11
C GLU A 120 -10.70 -13.05 -13.32
N ALA A 121 -10.50 -11.72 -13.38
CA ALA A 121 -10.73 -10.98 -14.60
C ALA A 121 -9.61 -11.29 -15.63
N ALA A 122 -9.97 -11.78 -16.79
CA ALA A 122 -9.02 -12.27 -17.80
C ALA A 122 -8.94 -11.37 -19.05
N GLY A 123 -9.67 -10.27 -19.09
CA GLY A 123 -9.68 -9.30 -20.15
C GLY A 123 -10.97 -8.51 -20.19
N MET A 124 -10.93 -7.33 -20.79
CA MET A 124 -12.14 -6.53 -20.97
C MET A 124 -12.07 -5.71 -22.25
N GLN A 125 -13.24 -5.42 -22.81
CA GLN A 125 -13.40 -4.56 -23.98
C GLN A 125 -14.65 -3.72 -23.82
N ARG A 126 -14.65 -2.51 -24.41
CA ARG A 126 -15.80 -1.63 -24.45
C ARG A 126 -16.63 -1.93 -25.70
N GLU A 127 -17.92 -2.09 -25.51
CA GLU A 127 -18.86 -2.35 -26.59
C GLU A 127 -19.52 -1.07 -27.13
N ALA A 128 -20.18 -1.17 -28.26
CA ALA A 128 -20.84 -0.05 -28.91
C ALA A 128 -21.96 0.60 -28.05
N ASP A 129 -22.56 -0.16 -27.13
CA ASP A 129 -23.54 0.33 -26.16
C ASP A 129 -22.93 1.11 -24.98
N GLY A 130 -21.60 1.29 -24.99
CA GLY A 130 -20.85 2.00 -23.95
C GLY A 130 -20.53 1.18 -22.71
N ARG A 131 -21.03 -0.05 -22.59
CA ARG A 131 -20.74 -0.96 -21.46
C ARG A 131 -19.41 -1.67 -21.66
N TRP A 132 -18.83 -2.11 -20.55
CA TRP A 132 -17.64 -2.94 -20.55
C TRP A 132 -18.02 -4.42 -20.43
N HIS A 133 -17.54 -5.21 -21.36
CA HIS A 133 -17.59 -6.67 -21.32
C HIS A 133 -16.33 -7.18 -20.67
N VAL A 134 -16.45 -7.71 -19.45
CA VAL A 134 -15.34 -8.24 -18.66
C VAL A 134 -15.42 -9.75 -18.67
N ARG A 135 -14.47 -10.39 -19.32
CA ARG A 135 -14.30 -11.84 -19.31
C ARG A 135 -13.66 -12.27 -18.01
N VAL A 136 -14.25 -13.24 -17.33
CA VAL A 136 -13.77 -13.80 -16.08
C VAL A 136 -13.55 -15.30 -16.19
N ARG A 137 -12.61 -15.81 -15.42
CA ARG A 137 -12.37 -17.25 -15.20
C ARG A 137 -12.60 -17.57 -13.75
N GLY A 138 -13.49 -18.50 -13.48
CA GLY A 138 -13.85 -18.88 -12.12
C GLY A 138 -14.13 -20.38 -11.99
N PRO A 139 -14.57 -20.83 -10.82
CA PRO A 139 -14.88 -22.25 -10.56
C PRO A 139 -15.97 -22.84 -11.49
N ARG A 140 -16.79 -21.97 -12.07
CA ARG A 140 -17.85 -22.36 -13.03
C ARG A 140 -17.41 -22.30 -14.50
N GLY A 141 -16.12 -22.03 -14.75
CA GLY A 141 -15.58 -21.85 -16.10
C GLY A 141 -15.44 -20.38 -16.49
N GLU A 142 -15.45 -20.12 -17.79
CA GLU A 142 -15.37 -18.76 -18.33
C GLU A 142 -16.78 -18.14 -18.48
N GLU A 143 -16.92 -16.92 -17.97
CA GLU A 143 -18.12 -16.12 -18.07
C GLU A 143 -17.77 -14.71 -18.54
N THR A 144 -18.77 -13.95 -19.02
CA THR A 144 -18.58 -12.52 -19.36
C THR A 144 -19.63 -11.68 -18.63
N TYR A 145 -19.19 -10.69 -17.88
CA TYR A 145 -20.04 -9.70 -17.25
C TYR A 145 -20.16 -8.45 -18.12
N ARG A 146 -21.34 -7.86 -18.16
CA ARG A 146 -21.60 -6.55 -18.77
C ARG A 146 -21.72 -5.51 -17.67
N ALA A 147 -20.74 -4.62 -17.52
CA ALA A 147 -20.69 -3.61 -16.47
C ALA A 147 -20.91 -2.20 -17.05
N ARG A 148 -21.63 -1.35 -16.30
CA ARG A 148 -21.71 0.10 -16.58
C ARG A 148 -20.45 0.79 -16.13
N VAL A 149 -19.92 0.41 -14.94
CA VAL A 149 -18.67 0.90 -14.39
C VAL A 149 -17.81 -0.28 -13.93
N VAL A 150 -16.53 -0.27 -14.27
CA VAL A 150 -15.51 -1.20 -13.76
C VAL A 150 -14.58 -0.43 -12.83
N ILE A 151 -14.34 -0.95 -11.62
CA ILE A 151 -13.33 -0.42 -10.71
C ILE A 151 -12.18 -1.42 -10.64
N GLY A 152 -11.01 -1.04 -11.18
CA GLY A 152 -9.78 -1.82 -11.09
C GLY A 152 -9.10 -1.56 -9.73
N ALA A 153 -9.10 -2.57 -8.87
CA ALA A 153 -8.38 -2.61 -7.60
C ALA A 153 -7.44 -3.83 -7.57
N ASP A 154 -6.88 -4.16 -8.72
CA ASP A 154 -6.14 -5.36 -9.05
C ASP A 154 -4.64 -5.27 -8.70
N GLY A 155 -4.29 -4.34 -7.82
CA GLY A 155 -2.98 -4.21 -7.23
C GLY A 155 -1.90 -3.77 -8.22
N VAL A 156 -0.66 -4.12 -7.93
CA VAL A 156 0.52 -3.69 -8.69
C VAL A 156 0.50 -4.12 -10.16
N GLU A 157 -0.25 -5.15 -10.51
CA GLU A 157 -0.38 -5.66 -11.88
C GLU A 157 -1.16 -4.70 -12.78
N ALA A 158 -2.15 -3.97 -12.24
CA ALA A 158 -2.92 -2.91 -12.92
C ALA A 158 -3.47 -3.31 -14.30
N MET A 159 -3.94 -4.55 -14.46
CA MET A 159 -4.41 -5.08 -15.74
C MET A 159 -5.67 -4.36 -16.22
N VAL A 160 -6.60 -4.03 -15.31
CA VAL A 160 -7.81 -3.29 -15.63
C VAL A 160 -7.48 -1.94 -16.29
N GLY A 161 -6.53 -1.21 -15.69
CA GLY A 161 -6.05 0.06 -16.24
C GLY A 161 -5.49 -0.09 -17.65
N ARG A 162 -4.65 -1.12 -17.86
CA ARG A 162 -4.05 -1.40 -19.18
C ARG A 162 -5.10 -1.76 -20.23
N TRP A 163 -6.07 -2.61 -19.88
CA TRP A 163 -7.18 -2.95 -20.81
C TRP A 163 -8.05 -1.75 -21.14
N ALA A 164 -8.18 -0.81 -20.21
CA ALA A 164 -8.91 0.44 -20.42
C ALA A 164 -8.10 1.53 -21.17
N GLY A 165 -6.86 1.25 -21.55
CA GLY A 165 -5.98 2.21 -22.21
C GLY A 165 -5.38 3.29 -21.30
N ILE A 166 -5.45 3.09 -19.96
CA ILE A 166 -4.82 3.99 -18.99
C ILE A 166 -3.33 3.64 -18.88
N ASP A 167 -2.47 4.65 -18.92
CA ASP A 167 -1.03 4.45 -18.75
C ASP A 167 -0.67 4.21 -17.29
N THR A 168 -0.43 2.95 -16.94
CA THR A 168 -0.04 2.47 -15.61
C THR A 168 1.44 2.08 -15.53
N ARG A 169 2.26 2.50 -16.49
CA ARG A 169 3.69 2.18 -16.51
C ARG A 169 4.43 2.88 -15.38
N VAL A 170 5.38 2.17 -14.79
CA VAL A 170 6.25 2.64 -13.70
C VAL A 170 7.68 2.66 -14.18
N PRO A 171 8.44 3.76 -13.96
CA PRO A 171 9.89 3.73 -14.14
C PRO A 171 10.53 2.68 -13.23
N ALA A 172 11.49 1.91 -13.77
CA ALA A 172 12.15 0.84 -12.99
C ALA A 172 12.84 1.33 -11.70
N ARG A 173 13.24 2.63 -11.65
CA ARG A 173 13.79 3.28 -10.45
C ARG A 173 12.76 3.50 -9.34
N ASP A 174 11.48 3.39 -9.64
CA ASP A 174 10.36 3.64 -8.72
C ASP A 174 9.55 2.36 -8.44
N MET A 175 10.11 1.19 -8.83
CA MET A 175 9.61 -0.12 -8.48
C MET A 175 10.57 -0.76 -7.50
N GLU A 176 10.09 -1.03 -6.29
CA GLU A 176 10.83 -1.82 -5.30
C GLU A 176 10.47 -3.30 -5.43
N SER A 177 11.50 -4.13 -5.45
CA SER A 177 11.35 -5.58 -5.29
C SER A 177 11.47 -5.90 -3.82
N CYS A 178 10.43 -6.49 -3.25
CA CYS A 178 10.33 -6.81 -1.83
C CYS A 178 10.40 -8.30 -1.60
N ALA A 179 11.08 -8.70 -0.50
CA ALA A 179 11.10 -10.05 0.02
C ALA A 179 10.86 -10.03 1.53
N GLN A 180 10.15 -11.02 2.04
CA GLN A 180 9.81 -11.11 3.46
C GLN A 180 9.75 -12.58 3.90
N TYR A 181 10.20 -12.84 5.13
CA TYR A 181 9.93 -14.07 5.88
C TYR A 181 9.10 -13.75 7.12
N ILE A 182 8.37 -14.73 7.61
CA ILE A 182 8.01 -14.80 9.02
C ILE A 182 9.20 -15.44 9.74
N VAL A 183 9.81 -14.73 10.68
CA VAL A 183 10.97 -15.23 11.45
C VAL A 183 10.56 -15.47 12.89
N GLN A 184 10.95 -16.62 13.42
CA GLN A 184 10.61 -17.07 14.77
C GLN A 184 11.87 -17.29 15.60
N GLY A 185 11.74 -17.21 16.93
CA GLY A 185 12.84 -17.46 17.88
C GLY A 185 13.88 -16.34 17.91
N ILE A 186 13.46 -15.10 17.62
CA ILE A 186 14.31 -13.90 17.65
C ILE A 186 13.91 -12.96 18.78
N ASP A 187 14.90 -12.24 19.33
CA ASP A 187 14.68 -11.26 20.39
C ASP A 187 14.53 -9.86 19.81
N PHE A 188 13.48 -9.15 20.23
CA PHE A 188 13.18 -7.76 19.88
C PHE A 188 12.12 -7.19 20.82
N ASP A 189 12.00 -5.87 20.88
CA ASP A 189 10.91 -5.20 21.59
C ASP A 189 9.56 -5.45 20.85
N PRO A 190 8.62 -6.21 21.42
CA PRO A 190 7.38 -6.57 20.75
C PRO A 190 6.40 -5.39 20.58
N GLU A 191 6.68 -4.22 21.14
CA GLU A 191 5.90 -2.99 20.96
C GLU A 191 6.60 -1.99 20.02
N ALA A 192 7.68 -2.40 19.34
CA ALA A 192 8.42 -1.55 18.42
C ALA A 192 8.51 -2.14 17.01
N ILE A 193 8.34 -1.31 15.98
CA ILE A 193 8.79 -1.65 14.63
C ILE A 193 10.22 -1.16 14.44
N TYR A 194 10.99 -1.92 13.66
CA TYR A 194 12.37 -1.59 13.32
C TYR A 194 12.48 -1.32 11.84
N LEU A 195 13.14 -0.24 11.47
CA LEU A 195 13.39 0.16 10.09
C LEU A 195 14.89 0.42 9.92
N GLN A 196 15.57 -0.33 9.08
CA GLN A 196 17.01 -0.15 8.83
C GLN A 196 17.27 0.31 7.40
N PHE A 197 18.04 1.37 7.30
CA PHE A 197 18.50 1.95 6.03
C PHE A 197 19.95 1.55 5.75
N GLY A 198 20.38 1.71 4.51
CA GLY A 198 21.76 1.52 4.10
C GLY A 198 21.89 0.79 2.77
N ARG A 199 22.85 1.20 1.96
CA ARG A 199 23.09 0.63 0.60
C ARG A 199 23.48 -0.84 0.65
N ALA A 200 24.26 -1.24 1.67
CA ALA A 200 24.67 -2.63 1.85
C ALA A 200 23.53 -3.53 2.36
N ILE A 201 22.44 -2.93 2.89
CA ILE A 201 21.31 -3.63 3.52
C ILE A 201 20.14 -3.71 2.55
N ALA A 202 19.67 -2.56 2.08
CA ALA A 202 18.49 -2.43 1.23
C ALA A 202 18.66 -1.25 0.25
N PRO A 203 19.38 -1.44 -0.86
CA PRO A 203 19.74 -0.35 -1.78
C PRO A 203 18.50 0.30 -2.40
N GLY A 204 18.27 1.57 -2.08
CA GLY A 204 17.13 2.37 -2.56
C GLY A 204 15.81 2.15 -1.83
N GLY A 205 15.81 1.35 -0.75
CA GLY A 205 14.66 1.10 0.11
C GLY A 205 15.10 0.96 1.57
N TYR A 206 14.46 0.05 2.31
CA TYR A 206 14.79 -0.23 3.71
C TYR A 206 14.44 -1.66 4.09
N ALA A 207 15.07 -2.15 5.18
CA ALA A 207 14.70 -3.40 5.82
C ALA A 207 13.81 -3.14 7.02
N TRP A 208 12.89 -4.07 7.31
CA TRP A 208 11.93 -3.95 8.42
C TRP A 208 11.83 -5.21 9.27
N LEU A 209 11.52 -5.01 10.55
CA LEU A 209 10.98 -6.03 11.44
C LEU A 209 9.68 -5.49 12.03
N PHE A 210 8.58 -6.19 11.77
CA PHE A 210 7.25 -5.86 12.28
C PHE A 210 6.75 -7.02 13.16
N PRO A 211 6.58 -6.80 14.48
CA PRO A 211 6.17 -7.83 15.43
C PRO A 211 4.81 -8.42 15.11
N ARG A 212 4.71 -9.75 15.08
CA ARG A 212 3.40 -10.46 15.06
C ARG A 212 3.04 -11.06 16.42
N GLY A 213 4.04 -11.25 17.27
CA GLY A 213 3.92 -11.84 18.60
C GLY A 213 5.26 -11.81 19.31
N VAL A 214 5.34 -12.44 20.49
CA VAL A 214 6.62 -12.57 21.21
C VAL A 214 7.53 -13.52 20.44
N GLY A 215 8.71 -13.05 20.07
CA GLY A 215 9.69 -13.82 19.30
C GLY A 215 9.27 -14.18 17.85
N VAL A 216 8.20 -13.58 17.31
CA VAL A 216 7.71 -13.81 15.94
C VAL A 216 7.47 -12.48 15.25
N ALA A 217 8.07 -12.28 14.08
CA ALA A 217 7.94 -11.06 13.32
C ALA A 217 7.89 -11.29 11.80
N ASN A 218 7.28 -10.36 11.09
CA ASN A 218 7.49 -10.15 9.67
C ASN A 218 8.84 -9.45 9.49
N VAL A 219 9.80 -10.12 8.89
CA VAL A 219 11.15 -9.60 8.62
C VAL A 219 11.36 -9.55 7.13
N GLY A 220 11.58 -8.37 6.59
CA GLY A 220 11.66 -8.19 5.15
C GLY A 220 12.47 -6.97 4.76
N LEU A 221 12.60 -6.76 3.46
CA LEU A 221 13.15 -5.55 2.87
C LEU A 221 12.61 -5.29 1.47
N GLY A 222 12.67 -4.01 1.05
CA GLY A 222 12.47 -3.58 -0.32
C GLY A 222 13.76 -3.03 -0.89
N ILE A 223 14.06 -3.32 -2.15
CA ILE A 223 15.21 -2.78 -2.88
C ILE A 223 14.78 -2.24 -4.25
N VAL A 224 15.44 -1.22 -4.73
CA VAL A 224 15.37 -0.80 -6.12
C VAL A 224 16.40 -1.62 -6.92
N ALA A 225 15.93 -2.51 -7.79
CA ALA A 225 16.80 -3.46 -8.53
C ALA A 225 17.93 -2.78 -9.30
N LEU A 226 17.71 -1.57 -9.83
CA LEU A 226 18.75 -0.78 -10.51
C LEU A 226 19.91 -0.34 -9.61
N ARG A 227 19.77 -0.46 -8.29
CA ARG A 227 20.79 -0.10 -7.28
C ARG A 227 21.40 -1.31 -6.59
N ALA A 228 20.88 -2.49 -6.89
CA ALA A 228 21.29 -3.74 -6.30
C ALA A 228 22.37 -4.39 -7.17
N ASP A 229 23.61 -4.41 -6.76
CA ASP A 229 24.81 -4.91 -7.45
C ASP A 229 24.68 -6.36 -7.99
N GLY A 230 23.66 -6.61 -8.81
CA GLY A 230 23.32 -7.92 -9.39
C GLY A 230 22.61 -8.89 -8.44
N ARG A 231 22.45 -8.55 -7.16
CA ARG A 231 21.74 -9.35 -6.16
C ARG A 231 20.24 -9.07 -6.18
N ASN A 232 19.43 -10.06 -5.84
CA ASN A 232 17.98 -9.90 -5.69
C ASN A 232 17.59 -9.61 -4.22
N ALA A 233 16.32 -9.24 -3.98
CA ALA A 233 15.83 -8.88 -2.65
C ALA A 233 15.99 -10.01 -1.61
N ARG A 234 15.87 -11.28 -2.04
CA ARG A 234 16.05 -12.43 -1.14
C ARG A 234 17.48 -12.53 -0.61
N GLU A 235 18.46 -12.34 -1.48
CA GLU A 235 19.89 -12.43 -1.11
C GLU A 235 20.28 -11.33 -0.11
N TYR A 236 19.75 -10.11 -0.27
CA TYR A 236 19.91 -9.05 0.72
C TYR A 236 19.22 -9.41 2.03
N LEU A 237 18.00 -9.92 1.99
CA LEU A 237 17.22 -10.30 3.17
C LEU A 237 17.90 -11.44 3.94
N ASP A 238 18.37 -12.47 3.25
CA ASP A 238 19.06 -13.60 3.86
C ASP A 238 20.35 -13.16 4.57
N ALA A 239 21.12 -12.26 3.96
CA ALA A 239 22.33 -11.70 4.55
C ALA A 239 22.00 -10.82 5.79
N TRP A 240 20.95 -9.99 5.71
CA TRP A 240 20.54 -9.14 6.83
C TRP A 240 20.04 -9.96 8.02
N ILE A 241 19.21 -10.99 7.78
CA ILE A 241 18.71 -11.88 8.84
C ILE A 241 19.89 -12.65 9.48
N ALA A 242 20.81 -13.19 8.70
CA ALA A 242 21.96 -13.92 9.21
C ALA A 242 22.84 -13.04 10.13
N ARG A 243 22.97 -11.76 9.79
CA ARG A 243 23.73 -10.80 10.58
C ARG A 243 23.01 -10.36 11.84
N ARG A 244 21.73 -10.01 11.73
CA ARG A 244 21.00 -9.34 12.83
C ARG A 244 20.25 -10.30 13.73
N TYR A 245 19.79 -11.42 13.20
CA TYR A 245 18.96 -12.41 13.89
C TYR A 245 19.50 -13.84 13.70
N PRO A 246 20.77 -14.08 14.10
CA PRO A 246 21.36 -15.40 13.92
C PRO A 246 20.57 -16.46 14.70
N GLY A 247 20.25 -17.56 14.03
CA GLY A 247 19.43 -18.64 14.61
C GLY A 247 17.92 -18.46 14.46
N GLY A 248 17.44 -17.35 13.94
CA GLY A 248 16.01 -17.16 13.65
C GLY A 248 15.49 -18.17 12.62
N ALA A 249 14.41 -18.88 12.97
CA ALA A 249 13.77 -19.83 12.07
C ALA A 249 12.93 -19.09 11.02
N LYS A 250 13.30 -19.21 9.74
CA LYS A 250 12.59 -18.60 8.61
C LYS A 250 11.42 -19.46 8.18
N THR A 251 10.21 -18.88 8.14
CA THR A 251 8.99 -19.50 7.65
C THR A 251 8.23 -18.52 6.75
N GLY A 252 7.25 -18.99 5.98
CA GLY A 252 6.33 -18.12 5.26
C GLY A 252 7.00 -17.11 4.31
N TYR A 253 7.79 -17.58 3.34
CA TYR A 253 8.44 -16.69 2.36
C TYR A 253 7.44 -16.03 1.41
N THR A 254 7.56 -14.73 1.24
CA THR A 254 6.71 -13.92 0.35
C THR A 254 7.57 -12.93 -0.46
N VAL A 255 7.17 -12.69 -1.68
CA VAL A 255 7.74 -11.66 -2.57
C VAL A 255 6.64 -10.77 -3.13
N GLY A 256 6.99 -9.54 -3.45
CA GLY A 256 6.07 -8.57 -4.05
C GLY A 256 6.78 -7.40 -4.66
N GLY A 257 6.05 -6.60 -5.42
CA GLY A 257 6.49 -5.30 -5.91
C GLY A 257 5.75 -4.17 -5.17
N VAL A 258 6.44 -3.08 -4.88
CA VAL A 258 5.86 -1.85 -4.34
C VAL A 258 6.19 -0.69 -5.27
N ILE A 259 5.16 0.03 -5.71
CA ILE A 259 5.30 1.19 -6.59
C ILE A 259 5.51 2.42 -5.71
N VAL A 260 6.72 2.96 -5.70
CA VAL A 260 7.09 4.15 -4.91
C VAL A 260 7.17 5.40 -5.81
N HIS A 261 6.09 5.62 -6.55
CA HIS A 261 5.92 6.70 -7.51
C HIS A 261 4.70 7.56 -7.13
N THR A 262 4.51 8.67 -7.82
CA THR A 262 3.30 9.50 -7.68
C THR A 262 2.09 8.79 -8.29
N THR A 263 0.89 9.18 -7.84
CA THR A 263 -0.36 8.75 -8.51
C THR A 263 -0.27 9.00 -10.02
N ILE A 264 -0.78 8.06 -10.80
CA ILE A 264 -0.83 8.17 -12.26
C ILE A 264 -1.65 9.39 -12.70
N ARG A 265 -1.34 9.91 -13.89
CA ARG A 265 -1.96 11.16 -14.41
C ARG A 265 -3.46 11.05 -14.63
N GLN A 266 -3.95 9.87 -14.93
CA GLN A 266 -5.35 9.61 -15.23
C GLN A 266 -5.78 8.32 -14.51
N THR A 267 -6.68 8.45 -13.52
CA THR A 267 -7.19 7.30 -12.74
C THR A 267 -8.59 6.88 -13.19
N ALA A 268 -9.16 7.56 -14.18
CA ALA A 268 -10.49 7.27 -14.71
C ALA A 268 -10.56 7.50 -16.22
N THR A 269 -11.37 6.72 -16.91
CA THR A 269 -11.80 6.89 -18.30
C THR A 269 -13.29 6.55 -18.41
N ASP A 270 -13.86 6.54 -19.61
CA ASP A 270 -15.27 6.20 -19.80
C ASP A 270 -15.60 4.83 -19.19
N GLY A 271 -16.44 4.79 -18.19
CA GLY A 271 -16.89 3.57 -17.51
C GLY A 271 -15.82 2.84 -16.70
N VAL A 272 -14.61 3.40 -16.48
CA VAL A 272 -13.56 2.75 -15.70
C VAL A 272 -12.91 3.72 -14.73
N MET A 273 -12.66 3.24 -13.50
CA MET A 273 -11.77 3.87 -12.53
C MET A 273 -10.77 2.83 -12.02
N ILE A 274 -9.56 3.26 -11.64
CA ILE A 274 -8.57 2.40 -10.99
C ILE A 274 -8.15 2.98 -9.65
N ALA A 275 -7.93 2.12 -8.64
CA ALA A 275 -7.75 2.51 -7.26
C ALA A 275 -6.65 1.69 -6.56
N GLY A 276 -6.07 2.23 -5.51
CA GLY A 276 -5.00 1.60 -4.74
C GLY A 276 -3.69 1.51 -5.52
N ASP A 277 -3.00 0.38 -5.38
CA ASP A 277 -1.68 0.16 -6.00
C ASP A 277 -1.77 0.22 -7.54
N ALA A 278 -2.91 -0.20 -8.12
CA ALA A 278 -3.15 -0.12 -9.56
C ALA A 278 -3.09 1.32 -10.09
N ALA A 279 -3.36 2.31 -9.25
CA ALA A 279 -3.30 3.73 -9.55
C ALA A 279 -2.08 4.44 -8.93
N HIS A 280 -1.10 3.69 -8.40
CA HIS A 280 0.08 4.19 -7.68
C HIS A 280 -0.30 5.07 -6.47
N MET A 281 -1.28 4.65 -5.70
CA MET A 281 -1.79 5.40 -4.55
C MET A 281 -1.14 4.99 -3.22
N ILE A 282 0.07 4.48 -3.28
CA ILE A 282 0.95 4.18 -2.15
C ILE A 282 1.71 5.44 -1.76
N ASN A 283 2.00 5.63 -0.48
CA ASN A 283 2.91 6.70 -0.06
C ASN A 283 4.32 6.41 -0.62
N PRO A 284 4.86 7.25 -1.51
CA PRO A 284 6.10 6.93 -2.23
C PRO A 284 7.35 6.97 -1.34
N LEU A 285 7.26 7.56 -0.14
CA LEU A 285 8.39 7.66 0.79
C LEU A 285 8.45 6.45 1.76
N SER A 286 7.29 5.96 2.19
CA SER A 286 7.21 4.92 3.24
C SER A 286 6.71 3.56 2.74
N GLY A 287 6.17 3.47 1.52
CA GLY A 287 5.51 2.27 1.02
C GLY A 287 4.15 1.96 1.68
N ALA A 288 3.62 2.86 2.52
CA ALA A 288 2.33 2.66 3.19
C ALA A 288 1.17 2.80 2.20
N GLY A 289 0.38 1.73 2.03
CA GLY A 289 -0.69 1.66 1.04
C GLY A 289 -2.07 1.30 1.57
N ILE A 290 -2.20 0.61 2.72
CA ILE A 290 -3.47 0.03 3.19
C ILE A 290 -4.56 1.10 3.34
N VAL A 291 -4.32 2.14 4.13
CA VAL A 291 -5.28 3.24 4.37
C VAL A 291 -5.54 4.03 3.11
N ASN A 292 -4.50 4.29 2.33
CA ASN A 292 -4.62 5.01 1.07
C ASN A 292 -5.52 4.25 0.08
N ALA A 293 -5.35 2.93 0.00
CA ALA A 293 -6.20 2.06 -0.81
C ALA A 293 -7.66 2.11 -0.35
N MET A 294 -7.93 2.07 0.96
CA MET A 294 -9.29 2.19 1.50
C MET A 294 -9.90 3.57 1.19
N LYS A 295 -9.14 4.66 1.33
CA LYS A 295 -9.59 6.02 0.98
C LYS A 295 -9.91 6.14 -0.51
N ALA A 296 -9.04 5.61 -1.37
CA ALA A 296 -9.29 5.56 -2.81
C ALA A 296 -10.52 4.74 -3.16
N GLY A 297 -10.69 3.56 -2.53
CA GLY A 297 -11.86 2.72 -2.70
C GLY A 297 -13.16 3.44 -2.31
N ARG A 298 -13.17 4.15 -1.17
CA ARG A 298 -14.31 4.97 -0.72
C ARG A 298 -14.69 6.01 -1.77
N LEU A 299 -13.72 6.74 -2.30
CA LEU A 299 -13.96 7.74 -3.34
C LEU A 299 -14.47 7.10 -4.63
N ALA A 300 -13.84 6.00 -5.09
CA ALA A 300 -14.24 5.31 -6.32
C ALA A 300 -15.67 4.74 -6.23
N GLY A 301 -16.01 4.07 -5.12
CA GLY A 301 -17.34 3.50 -4.92
C GLY A 301 -18.45 4.57 -4.92
N ARG A 302 -18.24 5.67 -4.20
CA ARG A 302 -19.17 6.80 -4.17
C ARG A 302 -19.32 7.46 -5.53
N THR A 303 -18.21 7.68 -6.24
CA THR A 303 -18.24 8.27 -7.59
C THR A 303 -18.96 7.37 -8.58
N ALA A 304 -18.72 6.06 -8.56
CA ALA A 304 -19.41 5.11 -9.42
C ALA A 304 -20.94 5.16 -9.19
N ALA A 305 -21.38 5.11 -7.94
CA ALA A 305 -22.78 5.16 -7.58
C ALA A 305 -23.44 6.47 -8.02
N ALA A 306 -22.80 7.61 -7.79
CA ALA A 306 -23.32 8.92 -8.19
C ALA A 306 -23.41 9.06 -9.70
N ALA A 307 -22.37 8.64 -10.44
CA ALA A 307 -22.32 8.67 -11.91
C ALA A 307 -23.41 7.81 -12.54
N ILE A 308 -23.62 6.60 -12.02
CA ILE A 308 -24.67 5.68 -12.50
C ILE A 308 -26.06 6.26 -12.27
N ARG A 309 -26.34 6.84 -11.10
CA ARG A 309 -27.62 7.51 -10.81
C ARG A 309 -27.87 8.72 -11.70
N ALA A 310 -26.81 9.48 -12.02
CA ALA A 310 -26.91 10.59 -12.95
C ALA A 310 -27.06 10.17 -14.42
N GLY A 311 -26.87 8.88 -14.73
CA GLY A 311 -26.90 8.36 -16.09
C GLY A 311 -25.65 8.74 -16.92
N ASP A 312 -24.58 9.25 -16.30
CA ASP A 312 -23.35 9.68 -16.96
C ASP A 312 -22.14 8.97 -16.35
N THR A 313 -21.58 8.01 -17.08
CA THR A 313 -20.36 7.28 -16.72
C THR A 313 -19.16 7.66 -17.61
N SER A 314 -19.19 8.84 -18.21
CA SER A 314 -18.11 9.37 -19.04
C SER A 314 -16.82 9.61 -18.23
N ALA A 315 -15.69 9.71 -18.93
CA ALA A 315 -14.40 10.10 -18.34
C ALA A 315 -14.49 11.42 -17.58
N THR A 316 -15.33 12.36 -18.02
CA THR A 316 -15.54 13.65 -17.36
C THR A 316 -16.24 13.47 -16.01
N ALA A 317 -17.33 12.70 -15.95
CA ALA A 317 -18.08 12.42 -14.73
C ALA A 317 -17.21 11.63 -13.74
N LEU A 318 -16.60 10.51 -14.19
CA LEU A 318 -15.74 9.68 -13.35
C LEU A 318 -14.42 10.38 -12.97
N GLY A 319 -13.99 11.39 -13.72
CA GLY A 319 -12.84 12.23 -13.39
C GLY A 319 -12.99 13.01 -12.08
N ALA A 320 -14.19 13.14 -11.53
CA ALA A 320 -14.42 13.66 -10.18
C ALA A 320 -13.67 12.84 -9.11
N TYR A 321 -13.55 11.52 -9.30
CA TYR A 321 -12.74 10.64 -8.46
C TYR A 321 -11.27 11.06 -8.42
N HIS A 322 -10.67 11.31 -9.60
CA HIS A 322 -9.27 11.73 -9.68
C HIS A 322 -9.04 13.05 -8.93
N ARG A 323 -9.90 14.04 -9.15
CA ARG A 323 -9.80 15.34 -8.48
C ARG A 323 -9.90 15.19 -6.97
N ALA A 324 -10.89 14.45 -6.48
CA ALA A 324 -11.08 14.21 -5.05
C ALA A 324 -9.87 13.47 -4.41
N TRP A 325 -9.26 12.53 -5.13
CA TRP A 325 -8.05 11.87 -4.67
C TRP A 325 -6.85 12.82 -4.60
N MET A 326 -6.63 13.63 -5.63
CA MET A 326 -5.51 14.58 -5.68
C MET A 326 -5.62 15.60 -4.54
N GLU A 327 -6.82 16.12 -4.29
CA GLU A 327 -7.09 17.03 -3.17
C GLU A 327 -6.87 16.35 -1.81
N LEU A 328 -7.29 15.09 -1.65
CA LEU A 328 -7.20 14.38 -0.37
C LEU A 328 -5.77 14.00 0.01
N LEU A 329 -5.00 13.40 -0.90
CA LEU A 329 -3.67 12.84 -0.64
C LEU A 329 -2.68 12.97 -1.82
N GLY A 330 -3.17 13.13 -3.04
CA GLY A 330 -2.32 13.11 -4.23
C GLY A 330 -1.25 14.21 -4.23
N GLU A 331 -1.59 15.41 -3.76
CA GLU A 331 -0.63 16.52 -3.63
C GLU A 331 0.45 16.24 -2.57
N ASP A 332 0.07 15.61 -1.45
CA ASP A 332 1.06 15.21 -0.43
C ASP A 332 1.97 14.09 -0.96
N HIS A 333 1.44 13.16 -1.77
CA HIS A 333 2.25 12.14 -2.44
C HIS A 333 3.29 12.77 -3.38
N LEU A 334 2.96 13.86 -4.07
CA LEU A 334 3.94 14.62 -4.88
C LEU A 334 5.09 15.16 -4.02
N LYS A 335 4.78 15.71 -2.84
CA LYS A 335 5.79 16.19 -1.88
C LYS A 335 6.65 15.04 -1.37
N TYR A 336 6.04 13.93 -0.94
CA TYR A 336 6.77 12.74 -0.47
C TYR A 336 7.67 12.15 -1.56
N TYR A 337 7.22 12.13 -2.79
CA TYR A 337 8.04 11.66 -3.91
C TYR A 337 9.28 12.55 -4.13
N ARG A 338 9.13 13.88 -4.04
CA ARG A 338 10.26 14.81 -4.11
C ARG A 338 11.26 14.59 -2.98
N ILE A 339 10.76 14.32 -1.75
CA ILE A 339 11.63 13.98 -0.61
C ILE A 339 12.36 12.67 -0.88
N LYS A 340 11.65 11.62 -1.32
CA LYS A 340 12.26 10.34 -1.68
C LYS A 340 13.41 10.55 -2.67
N GLN A 341 13.17 11.26 -3.77
CA GLN A 341 14.21 11.56 -4.77
C GLN A 341 15.43 12.29 -4.18
N ALA A 342 15.22 13.13 -3.17
CA ALA A 342 16.28 13.88 -2.54
C ALA A 342 17.11 13.02 -1.55
N VAL A 343 16.47 12.11 -0.81
CA VAL A 343 17.16 11.23 0.14
C VAL A 343 17.78 10.00 -0.52
N ASP A 344 17.23 9.55 -1.62
CA ASP A 344 17.68 8.39 -2.38
C ASP A 344 19.14 8.43 -2.85
N GLY A 345 19.72 9.62 -2.96
CA GLY A 345 21.11 9.84 -3.37
C GLY A 345 22.12 9.94 -2.22
N LEU A 346 21.65 9.93 -0.97
CA LEU A 346 22.51 10.16 0.20
C LEU A 346 23.38 8.94 0.49
N ALA A 347 24.60 9.19 0.94
CA ALA A 347 25.56 8.16 1.33
C ALA A 347 25.24 7.61 2.73
N ASP A 348 25.72 6.41 3.05
CA ASP A 348 25.46 5.74 4.34
C ASP A 348 26.01 6.56 5.52
N GLU A 349 27.15 7.25 5.34
CA GLU A 349 27.74 8.14 6.36
C GLU A 349 26.79 9.28 6.75
N PHE A 350 25.95 9.72 5.82
CA PHE A 350 24.97 10.75 6.10
C PHE A 350 23.85 10.23 7.03
N TYR A 351 23.36 9.02 6.81
CA TYR A 351 22.36 8.39 7.68
C TYR A 351 22.93 8.13 9.07
N ASN A 352 24.21 7.74 9.19
CA ASN A 352 24.89 7.57 10.47
C ASN A 352 25.01 8.90 11.23
N ALA A 353 25.41 9.98 10.54
CA ALA A 353 25.48 11.31 11.12
C ALA A 353 24.11 11.86 11.55
N LEU A 354 23.07 11.56 10.77
CA LEU A 354 21.68 11.91 11.11
C LEU A 354 21.21 11.18 12.37
N ALA A 355 21.54 9.90 12.51
CA ALA A 355 21.24 9.13 13.72
C ALA A 355 21.93 9.70 14.95
N GLY A 356 23.21 10.09 14.85
CA GLY A 356 23.92 10.79 15.90
C GLY A 356 23.27 12.13 16.30
N THR A 357 22.80 12.89 15.29
CA THR A 357 22.09 14.15 15.51
C THR A 357 20.74 13.92 16.22
N ALA A 358 19.99 12.90 15.81
CA ALA A 358 18.74 12.53 16.45
C ALA A 358 18.93 12.10 17.91
N ASN A 359 19.99 11.35 18.20
CA ASN A 359 20.31 10.88 19.54
C ASN A 359 20.79 11.99 20.50
N ALA A 360 21.22 13.14 19.98
CA ALA A 360 21.49 14.34 20.79
C ALA A 360 20.21 14.99 21.35
N ILE A 361 19.03 14.62 20.84
CA ILE A 361 17.73 15.06 21.36
C ILE A 361 17.28 14.05 22.43
N PRO A 362 16.86 14.48 23.65
CA PRO A 362 16.27 13.58 24.64
C PRO A 362 15.13 12.74 24.06
N GLU A 363 15.07 11.45 24.43
CA GLU A 363 14.15 10.49 23.80
C GLU A 363 12.68 10.91 23.91
N ASP A 364 12.26 11.41 25.07
CA ASP A 364 10.90 11.92 25.34
C ASP A 364 10.49 13.11 24.46
N LYS A 365 11.49 13.80 23.88
CA LYS A 365 11.32 14.96 23.02
C LYS A 365 11.55 14.67 21.54
N ARG A 366 11.93 13.44 21.19
CA ARG A 366 12.17 13.06 19.79
C ARG A 366 10.85 12.95 19.02
N THR A 367 10.68 13.85 18.08
CA THR A 367 9.64 13.75 17.06
C THR A 367 10.31 13.88 15.69
N LEU A 368 9.72 13.31 14.66
CA LEU A 368 10.28 13.42 13.29
C LEU A 368 10.54 14.87 12.91
N GLY A 369 9.63 15.78 13.24
CA GLY A 369 9.79 17.21 12.95
C GLY A 369 10.97 17.85 13.70
N ARG A 370 11.20 17.48 14.98
CA ARG A 370 12.36 17.99 15.74
C ARG A 370 13.67 17.40 15.24
N ILE A 371 13.71 16.12 14.94
CA ILE A 371 14.88 15.46 14.33
C ILE A 371 15.24 16.19 13.04
N PHE A 372 14.25 16.45 12.17
CA PHE A 372 14.45 17.15 10.93
C PHE A 372 14.95 18.59 11.12
N ALA A 373 14.35 19.34 12.04
CA ALA A 373 14.80 20.69 12.35
C ALA A 373 16.25 20.74 12.86
N HIS A 374 16.64 19.82 13.77
CA HIS A 374 18.02 19.71 14.26
C HIS A 374 18.98 19.28 13.14
N ALA A 375 18.53 18.37 12.28
CA ALA A 375 19.31 17.93 11.12
C ALA A 375 19.60 19.07 10.15
N LEU A 376 18.63 19.94 9.85
CA LEU A 376 18.84 21.12 9.00
C LEU A 376 19.90 22.08 9.54
N VAL A 377 19.93 22.27 10.87
CA VAL A 377 20.93 23.16 11.50
C VAL A 377 22.33 22.56 11.44
N ARG A 378 22.47 21.25 11.66
CA ARG A 378 23.77 20.57 11.71
C ARG A 378 24.30 20.10 10.36
N HIS A 379 23.39 19.91 9.39
CA HIS A 379 23.68 19.41 8.05
C HIS A 379 23.09 20.34 7.00
N PRO A 380 23.72 21.52 6.75
CA PRO A 380 23.21 22.53 5.79
C PRO A 380 22.98 21.98 4.39
N GLN A 381 23.65 20.90 3.99
CA GLN A 381 23.42 20.18 2.74
C GLN A 381 22.00 19.60 2.61
N LEU A 382 21.22 19.56 3.68
CA LEU A 382 19.78 19.22 3.65
C LEU A 382 18.88 20.40 3.27
N LEU A 383 19.38 21.63 3.25
CA LEU A 383 18.56 22.79 2.89
C LEU A 383 17.88 22.67 1.52
N PRO A 384 18.55 22.15 0.46
CA PRO A 384 17.88 21.90 -0.81
C PRO A 384 16.79 20.83 -0.72
N VAL A 385 16.95 19.82 0.17
CA VAL A 385 15.93 18.80 0.45
C VAL A 385 14.73 19.43 1.14
N ALA A 386 14.99 20.26 2.16
CA ALA A 386 13.95 20.99 2.89
C ALA A 386 13.19 21.97 1.98
N ALA A 387 13.90 22.70 1.13
CA ALA A 387 13.27 23.61 0.17
C ALA A 387 12.28 22.88 -0.76
N ARG A 388 12.60 21.66 -1.19
CA ARG A 388 11.68 20.82 -1.99
C ARG A 388 10.46 20.31 -1.22
N PHE A 389 10.50 20.35 0.11
CA PHE A 389 9.37 19.99 0.97
C PHE A 389 8.34 21.12 1.05
N PHE A 390 8.81 22.38 1.01
CA PHE A 390 7.97 23.58 1.17
C PHE A 390 7.57 24.23 -0.17
N LEU A 391 8.19 23.83 -1.28
CA LEU A 391 7.84 24.24 -2.66
C LEU A 391 7.09 23.11 -3.39
#